data_7951de153b78eee86039cdb7beb965a0
#
_entry.id   7951de153b78eee86039cdb7beb965a0
#
_cell.length_a   1.000
_cell.length_b   1.000
_cell.length_c   1.000
_cell.angle_alpha   90.00
_cell.angle_beta   90.00
_cell.angle_gamma   90.00
#
_symmetry.space_group_name_H-M   'P 1'
#
loop_
_entity.id
_entity.type
_entity.pdbx_description
1 polymer ?
#
loop_
_entity_poly.entity_id
_entity_poly.type
_entity_poly.pdbx_seq_one_letter_code
_entity_poly.pdbx_strand_id
1 'polypeptide(L)'
;MKKLIAMTLLLGGSTLLCAQKTVKIPAVYKPVKSEMYKKGWIDFNKNGVKDVYEDPNASLDARIEDLLSQMTLEEKTCQMVTLYGYKRVLKDDLPTPEWKQMLWKDGIGAIDEHLNGFQQWGLPPSDNPYVWPASRHAWALNEVQRFFIEETRLGIPVDFTNEGIRGVETV
;
A
#
# COMPACT_ATOMS: atom_id res chain seq x y z
N MET A 1 -66.10 30.20 23.65
CA MET A 1 -65.59 28.97 23.01
C MET A 1 -64.32 29.34 22.24
N LYS A 2 -63.14 29.04 22.83
CA LYS A 2 -61.87 29.33 22.17
C LYS A 2 -61.35 28.03 21.53
N LYS A 3 -61.18 28.05 20.20
CA LYS A 3 -60.61 26.92 19.45
C LYS A 3 -59.08 27.01 19.55
N LEU A 4 -58.49 25.98 20.12
CA LEU A 4 -57.05 25.77 20.18
C LEU A 4 -56.62 25.09 18.88
N ILE A 5 -55.77 25.75 18.08
CA ILE A 5 -55.17 25.18 16.88
C ILE A 5 -53.84 24.61 17.30
N ALA A 6 -53.72 23.29 17.30
CA ALA A 6 -52.46 22.59 17.50
C ALA A 6 -51.67 22.59 16.18
N MET A 7 -50.55 23.24 16.16
CA MET A 7 -49.62 23.27 15.03
C MET A 7 -48.58 22.17 15.24
N THR A 8 -48.76 21.09 14.50
CA THR A 8 -47.78 19.97 14.51
C THR A 8 -46.59 20.33 13.64
N LEU A 9 -45.45 20.57 14.27
CA LEU A 9 -44.17 20.73 13.55
C LEU A 9 -43.66 19.36 13.13
N LEU A 10 -43.71 19.05 11.85
CA LEU A 10 -42.98 17.92 11.26
C LEU A 10 -41.49 18.32 11.09
N LEU A 11 -40.63 17.86 12.00
CA LEU A 11 -39.21 17.88 11.84
C LEU A 11 -38.83 16.75 10.87
N GLY A 12 -38.73 17.08 9.59
CA GLY A 12 -38.17 16.22 8.59
C GLY A 12 -36.65 16.16 8.76
N GLY A 13 -36.15 15.22 9.53
CA GLY A 13 -34.74 14.91 9.61
C GLY A 13 -34.28 14.25 8.32
N SER A 14 -33.69 15.02 7.41
CA SER A 14 -32.98 14.48 6.25
C SER A 14 -31.68 13.86 6.75
N THR A 15 -31.70 12.54 7.01
CA THR A 15 -30.46 11.77 7.18
C THR A 15 -29.78 11.72 5.81
N LEU A 16 -28.76 12.57 5.62
CA LEU A 16 -27.80 12.41 4.53
C LEU A 16 -27.07 11.08 4.77
N LEU A 17 -27.56 9.99 4.17
CA LEU A 17 -26.76 8.79 4.00
C LEU A 17 -25.59 9.16 3.08
N CYS A 18 -24.45 9.46 3.67
CA CYS A 18 -23.20 9.54 2.94
C CYS A 18 -22.91 8.12 2.43
N ALA A 19 -23.15 7.87 1.14
CA ALA A 19 -22.86 6.58 0.53
C ALA A 19 -21.35 6.40 0.53
N GLN A 20 -20.81 5.69 1.52
CA GLN A 20 -19.43 5.27 1.50
C GLN A 20 -19.16 4.49 0.22
N LYS A 21 -18.17 4.94 -0.56
CA LYS A 21 -17.71 4.20 -1.73
C LYS A 21 -17.25 2.82 -1.29
N THR A 22 -18.06 1.80 -1.56
CA THR A 22 -17.70 0.42 -1.26
C THR A 22 -16.68 -0.05 -2.30
N VAL A 23 -15.42 -0.18 -1.88
CA VAL A 23 -14.40 -0.83 -2.68
C VAL A 23 -14.59 -2.35 -2.59
N LYS A 24 -14.73 -3.02 -3.73
CA LYS A 24 -14.74 -4.48 -3.79
C LYS A 24 -13.30 -4.97 -3.71
N ILE A 25 -12.96 -5.66 -2.63
CA ILE A 25 -11.68 -6.39 -2.53
C ILE A 25 -11.92 -7.86 -2.86
N PRO A 26 -10.97 -8.52 -3.56
CA PRO A 26 -11.05 -9.95 -3.80
C PRO A 26 -11.07 -10.73 -2.48
N ALA A 27 -11.86 -11.80 -2.41
CA ALA A 27 -11.87 -12.69 -1.24
C ALA A 27 -10.53 -13.43 -1.07
N VAL A 28 -9.80 -13.60 -2.16
CA VAL A 28 -8.47 -14.22 -2.18
C VAL A 28 -7.54 -13.31 -2.98
N TYR A 29 -6.40 -12.96 -2.40
CA TYR A 29 -5.35 -12.24 -3.10
C TYR A 29 -4.78 -13.11 -4.23
N LYS A 30 -4.66 -12.56 -5.43
CA LYS A 30 -4.07 -13.25 -6.59
C LYS A 30 -2.97 -12.39 -7.18
N PRO A 31 -1.78 -12.97 -7.42
CA PRO A 31 -0.73 -12.27 -8.16
C PRO A 31 -1.21 -11.99 -9.60
N VAL A 32 -0.72 -10.90 -10.19
CA VAL A 32 -0.98 -10.58 -11.59
C VAL A 32 0.01 -11.33 -12.48
N LYS A 33 1.27 -11.38 -12.08
CA LYS A 33 2.33 -12.13 -12.78
C LYS A 33 2.56 -13.48 -12.11
N SER A 34 1.57 -14.37 -12.22
CA SER A 34 1.60 -15.67 -11.54
C SER A 34 2.77 -16.56 -11.97
N GLU A 35 3.32 -16.35 -13.15
CA GLU A 35 4.45 -17.11 -13.70
C GLU A 35 5.76 -16.94 -12.94
N MET A 36 5.92 -15.84 -12.22
CA MET A 36 7.11 -15.62 -11.38
C MET A 36 7.08 -16.40 -10.06
N TYR A 37 5.90 -16.84 -9.62
CA TYR A 37 5.73 -17.59 -8.36
C TYR A 37 5.92 -19.08 -8.60
N LYS A 38 7.14 -19.57 -8.39
CA LYS A 38 7.54 -20.96 -8.61
C LYS A 38 7.30 -21.80 -7.35
N LYS A 39 7.41 -23.11 -7.47
CA LYS A 39 7.33 -24.02 -6.32
C LYS A 39 8.54 -23.82 -5.40
N GLY A 40 8.32 -23.14 -4.26
CA GLY A 40 9.34 -22.96 -3.22
C GLY A 40 10.30 -21.78 -3.42
N TRP A 41 10.10 -20.93 -4.42
CA TRP A 41 10.87 -19.70 -4.65
C TRP A 41 10.09 -18.71 -5.53
N ILE A 42 10.55 -17.48 -5.60
CA ILE A 42 9.97 -16.44 -6.44
C ILE A 42 11.05 -15.95 -7.41
N ASP A 43 10.73 -15.93 -8.70
CA ASP A 43 11.55 -15.38 -9.78
C ASP A 43 11.38 -13.85 -9.79
N PHE A 44 12.08 -13.19 -8.89
CA PHE A 44 11.91 -11.75 -8.65
C PHE A 44 12.35 -10.90 -9.83
N ASN A 45 13.43 -11.29 -10.52
CA ASN A 45 13.93 -10.55 -11.68
C ASN A 45 13.30 -11.00 -13.01
N LYS A 46 12.41 -12.01 -12.99
CA LYS A 46 11.64 -12.52 -14.13
C LYS A 46 12.50 -13.07 -15.27
N ASN A 47 13.71 -13.58 -14.94
CA ASN A 47 14.63 -14.17 -15.93
C ASN A 47 14.38 -15.67 -16.18
N GLY A 48 13.54 -16.32 -15.35
CA GLY A 48 13.19 -17.73 -15.44
C GLY A 48 14.20 -18.68 -14.79
N VAL A 49 15.27 -18.17 -14.20
CA VAL A 49 16.33 -18.92 -13.53
C VAL A 49 16.29 -18.58 -12.04
N LYS A 50 16.56 -19.56 -11.17
CA LYS A 50 16.65 -19.30 -9.76
C LYS A 50 18.03 -18.74 -9.39
N ASP A 51 18.12 -17.45 -9.21
CA ASP A 51 19.33 -16.78 -8.77
C ASP A 51 19.60 -17.03 -7.28
N VAL A 52 20.82 -16.76 -6.81
CA VAL A 52 21.17 -17.02 -5.41
C VAL A 52 20.33 -16.20 -4.45
N TYR A 53 20.03 -14.94 -4.76
CA TYR A 53 19.20 -14.09 -3.90
C TYR A 53 17.74 -14.56 -3.79
N GLU A 54 17.29 -15.35 -4.75
CA GLU A 54 15.95 -15.94 -4.81
C GLU A 54 15.86 -17.29 -4.11
N ASP A 55 17.01 -17.91 -3.78
CA ASP A 55 17.03 -19.21 -3.13
C ASP A 55 16.84 -19.04 -1.61
N PRO A 56 15.71 -19.47 -1.03
CA PRO A 56 15.47 -19.38 0.41
C PRO A 56 16.41 -20.27 1.24
N ASN A 57 17.13 -21.22 0.61
CA ASN A 57 18.08 -22.10 1.28
C ASN A 57 19.53 -21.57 1.22
N ALA A 58 19.82 -20.56 0.43
CA ALA A 58 21.13 -19.92 0.42
C ALA A 58 21.33 -19.07 1.69
N SER A 59 22.60 -18.91 2.09
CA SER A 59 22.90 -18.05 3.24
C SER A 59 22.50 -16.61 2.99
N LEU A 60 22.17 -15.86 4.05
CA LEU A 60 21.77 -14.47 3.92
C LEU A 60 22.85 -13.64 3.23
N ASP A 61 24.11 -13.83 3.61
CA ASP A 61 25.24 -13.09 3.02
C ASP A 61 25.36 -13.36 1.51
N ALA A 62 25.29 -14.63 1.10
CA ALA A 62 25.34 -14.98 -0.32
C ALA A 62 24.16 -14.36 -1.11
N ARG A 63 22.97 -14.33 -0.55
CA ARG A 63 21.81 -13.71 -1.16
C ARG A 63 21.97 -12.19 -1.29
N ILE A 64 22.52 -11.54 -0.26
CA ILE A 64 22.78 -10.09 -0.29
C ILE A 64 23.85 -9.76 -1.32
N GLU A 65 24.95 -10.48 -1.36
CA GLU A 65 26.04 -10.27 -2.32
C GLU A 65 25.55 -10.43 -3.75
N ASP A 66 24.79 -11.49 -4.03
CA ASP A 66 24.24 -11.75 -5.36
C ASP A 66 23.30 -10.60 -5.78
N LEU A 67 22.33 -10.22 -4.93
CA LEU A 67 21.43 -9.10 -5.21
C LEU A 67 22.18 -7.80 -5.46
N LEU A 68 23.14 -7.45 -4.60
CA LEU A 68 23.94 -6.23 -4.74
C LEU A 68 24.76 -6.22 -6.02
N SER A 69 25.24 -7.39 -6.49
CA SER A 69 25.98 -7.51 -7.74
C SER A 69 25.12 -7.22 -8.98
N GLN A 70 23.83 -7.50 -8.88
CA GLN A 70 22.85 -7.29 -9.94
C GLN A 70 22.26 -5.87 -9.95
N MET A 71 22.33 -5.14 -8.85
CA MET A 71 21.75 -3.80 -8.71
C MET A 71 22.55 -2.73 -9.43
N THR A 72 21.85 -1.83 -10.13
CA THR A 72 22.43 -0.58 -10.63
C THR A 72 22.69 0.41 -9.48
N LEU A 73 23.43 1.48 -9.77
CA LEU A 73 23.66 2.53 -8.77
C LEU A 73 22.36 3.23 -8.37
N GLU A 74 21.46 3.45 -9.33
CA GLU A 74 20.16 4.05 -9.12
C GLU A 74 19.31 3.17 -8.18
N GLU A 75 19.24 1.87 -8.44
CA GLU A 75 18.52 0.93 -7.58
C GLU A 75 19.09 0.88 -6.16
N LYS A 76 20.41 0.87 -6.01
CA LYS A 76 21.08 0.95 -4.69
C LYS A 76 20.71 2.24 -3.96
N THR A 77 20.72 3.37 -4.67
CA THR A 77 20.36 4.67 -4.09
C THR A 77 18.88 4.68 -3.66
N CYS A 78 18.00 4.16 -4.51
CA CYS A 78 16.57 4.08 -4.20
C CYS A 78 16.29 3.22 -2.96
N GLN A 79 17.03 2.14 -2.73
CA GLN A 79 16.87 1.31 -1.53
C GLN A 79 17.26 2.01 -0.22
N MET A 80 17.98 3.13 -0.28
CA MET A 80 18.32 3.95 0.90
C MET A 80 17.30 5.05 1.19
N VAL A 81 16.21 5.14 0.41
CA VAL A 81 15.21 6.20 0.53
C VAL A 81 13.97 5.68 1.25
N THR A 82 13.49 6.46 2.21
CA THR A 82 12.16 6.33 2.80
C THR A 82 11.30 7.51 2.36
N LEU A 83 10.11 7.25 1.85
CA LEU A 83 9.16 8.28 1.47
C LEU A 83 7.95 8.28 2.40
N TYR A 84 7.46 9.48 2.71
CA TYR A 84 6.20 9.63 3.42
C TYR A 84 5.01 9.22 2.54
N GLY A 85 4.18 8.34 3.08
CA GLY A 85 2.92 7.91 2.47
C GLY A 85 1.79 8.93 2.58
N TYR A 86 1.98 10.02 3.33
CA TYR A 86 1.06 11.16 3.27
C TYR A 86 1.07 11.75 1.86
N LYS A 87 -0.08 12.16 1.37
CA LYS A 87 -0.29 12.70 0.00
C LYS A 87 0.55 13.95 -0.38
N ARG A 88 1.71 14.11 0.24
CA ARG A 88 2.73 15.09 -0.14
C ARG A 88 3.60 14.58 -1.28
N VAL A 89 4.02 13.32 -1.21
CA VAL A 89 4.89 12.66 -2.19
C VAL A 89 4.11 11.58 -2.93
N LEU A 90 3.53 10.64 -2.21
CA LEU A 90 2.57 9.66 -2.74
C LEU A 90 1.20 10.30 -2.82
N LYS A 91 0.78 10.67 -4.03
CA LYS A 91 -0.55 11.25 -4.28
C LYS A 91 -1.62 10.19 -4.43
N ASP A 92 -1.22 8.99 -4.81
CA ASP A 92 -2.10 7.88 -5.12
C ASP A 92 -2.13 6.88 -3.97
N ASP A 93 -3.30 6.37 -3.66
CA ASP A 93 -3.49 5.34 -2.63
C ASP A 93 -3.04 3.97 -3.11
N LEU A 94 -3.15 3.73 -4.40
CA LEU A 94 -2.80 2.48 -5.08
C LEU A 94 -1.87 2.75 -6.26
N PRO A 95 -1.09 1.74 -6.69
CA PRO A 95 -0.21 1.88 -7.85
C PRO A 95 -0.95 2.31 -9.12
N THR A 96 -0.40 3.29 -9.81
CA THR A 96 -0.86 3.76 -11.12
C THR A 96 0.18 3.46 -12.19
N PRO A 97 -0.17 3.57 -13.50
CA PRO A 97 0.81 3.39 -14.58
C PRO A 97 1.99 4.36 -14.50
N GLU A 98 1.80 5.55 -13.94
CA GLU A 98 2.83 6.57 -13.76
C GLU A 98 3.92 6.12 -12.80
N TRP A 99 3.60 5.25 -11.83
CA TRP A 99 4.56 4.70 -10.88
C TRP A 99 5.71 3.97 -11.59
N LYS A 100 5.44 3.31 -12.72
CA LYS A 100 6.46 2.61 -13.50
C LYS A 100 7.44 3.54 -14.22
N GLN A 101 7.01 4.77 -14.50
CA GLN A 101 7.75 5.71 -15.33
C GLN A 101 8.55 6.73 -14.55
N MET A 102 8.19 6.94 -13.27
CA MET A 102 8.76 7.99 -12.42
C MET A 102 9.66 7.41 -11.31
N LEU A 103 9.31 7.75 -10.06
CA LEU A 103 10.12 7.47 -8.87
C LEU A 103 10.27 5.98 -8.55
N TRP A 104 9.34 5.16 -9.02
CA TRP A 104 9.20 3.78 -8.59
C TRP A 104 9.78 2.74 -9.53
N LYS A 105 10.22 3.13 -10.71
CA LYS A 105 10.74 2.19 -11.71
C LYS A 105 11.97 1.41 -11.19
N ASP A 106 12.77 2.04 -10.34
CA ASP A 106 13.99 1.47 -9.76
C ASP A 106 13.75 0.92 -8.33
N GLY A 107 12.51 0.87 -7.89
CA GLY A 107 12.13 0.48 -6.54
C GLY A 107 12.33 1.59 -5.51
N ILE A 108 12.12 1.26 -4.24
CA ILE A 108 12.37 2.13 -3.09
C ILE A 108 12.56 1.28 -1.84
N GLY A 109 13.35 1.76 -0.86
CA GLY A 109 13.60 1.02 0.37
C GLY A 109 12.38 0.92 1.27
N ALA A 110 11.77 2.06 1.61
CA ALA A 110 10.62 2.07 2.53
C ALA A 110 9.59 3.15 2.19
N ILE A 111 8.36 2.90 2.59
CA ILE A 111 7.27 3.86 2.60
C ILE A 111 6.78 3.98 4.05
N ASP A 112 6.88 5.19 4.59
CA ASP A 112 6.45 5.49 5.95
C ASP A 112 5.00 5.96 5.97
N GLU A 113 4.20 5.41 6.88
CA GLU A 113 2.80 5.80 7.14
C GLU A 113 1.88 5.77 5.90
N HIS A 114 2.12 4.85 4.97
CA HIS A 114 1.24 4.71 3.81
C HIS A 114 -0.17 4.29 4.22
N LEU A 115 -1.16 5.02 3.73
CA LEU A 115 -2.58 4.82 4.08
C LEU A 115 -2.84 4.90 5.60
N ASN A 116 -2.01 5.65 6.31
CA ASN A 116 -2.31 6.02 7.67
C ASN A 116 -3.68 6.73 7.71
N GLY A 117 -4.53 6.40 8.69
CA GLY A 117 -5.90 6.90 8.81
C GLY A 117 -6.04 8.41 8.93
N PHE A 118 -4.93 9.14 9.07
CA PHE A 118 -4.91 10.59 9.20
C PHE A 118 -4.60 11.28 7.88
N GLN A 119 -5.45 12.22 7.51
CA GLN A 119 -5.12 13.14 6.41
C GLN A 119 -4.12 14.20 6.86
N GLN A 120 -4.17 14.58 8.13
CA GLN A 120 -3.33 15.58 8.76
C GLN A 120 -3.53 15.51 10.28
N TRP A 121 -2.47 15.80 11.08
CA TRP A 121 -2.55 15.89 12.52
C TRP A 121 -3.71 16.80 13.00
N GLY A 122 -4.54 16.26 13.89
CA GLY A 122 -5.68 16.99 14.47
C GLY A 122 -6.93 17.04 13.60
N LEU A 123 -6.94 16.42 12.43
CA LEU A 123 -8.14 16.25 11.63
C LEU A 123 -8.85 14.92 11.95
N PRO A 124 -10.16 14.81 11.65
CA PRO A 124 -10.87 13.56 11.79
C PRO A 124 -10.24 12.44 10.95
N PRO A 125 -10.48 11.17 11.29
CA PRO A 125 -10.05 10.04 10.48
C PRO A 125 -10.45 10.22 9.02
N SER A 126 -9.62 9.71 8.12
CA SER A 126 -9.88 9.76 6.69
C SER A 126 -11.13 8.96 6.33
N ASP A 127 -11.96 9.47 5.43
CA ASP A 127 -13.04 8.74 4.77
C ASP A 127 -12.53 7.86 3.61
N ASN A 128 -11.21 7.73 3.47
CA ASN A 128 -10.58 6.93 2.45
C ASN A 128 -10.97 5.45 2.59
N PRO A 129 -11.60 4.85 1.56
CA PRO A 129 -12.10 3.48 1.62
C PRO A 129 -11.00 2.41 1.72
N TYR A 130 -9.73 2.78 1.53
CA TYR A 130 -8.57 1.88 1.66
C TYR A 130 -7.95 1.88 3.06
N VAL A 131 -8.38 2.79 3.93
CA VAL A 131 -7.91 2.85 5.32
C VAL A 131 -8.72 1.92 6.22
N TRP A 132 -10.02 1.87 6.04
CA TRP A 132 -10.92 1.09 6.87
C TRP A 132 -11.97 0.32 6.04
N PRO A 133 -12.38 -0.89 6.43
CA PRO A 133 -11.88 -1.69 7.57
C PRO A 133 -10.48 -2.26 7.35
N ALA A 134 -9.85 -2.80 8.40
CA ALA A 134 -8.48 -3.32 8.38
C ALA A 134 -8.18 -4.29 7.22
N SER A 135 -9.17 -5.07 6.78
CA SER A 135 -9.03 -5.96 5.62
C SER A 135 -8.80 -5.20 4.30
N ARG A 136 -9.37 -4.00 4.16
CA ARG A 136 -9.13 -3.15 2.98
C ARG A 136 -7.75 -2.51 3.05
N HIS A 137 -7.34 -2.08 4.24
CA HIS A 137 -6.00 -1.53 4.46
C HIS A 137 -4.94 -2.59 4.12
N ALA A 138 -5.05 -3.78 4.68
CA ALA A 138 -4.14 -4.88 4.36
C ALA A 138 -4.12 -5.22 2.86
N TRP A 139 -5.27 -5.22 2.21
CA TRP A 139 -5.35 -5.44 0.76
C TRP A 139 -4.64 -4.32 -0.01
N ALA A 140 -4.84 -3.06 0.36
CA ALA A 140 -4.23 -1.93 -0.33
C ALA A 140 -2.70 -1.92 -0.17
N LEU A 141 -2.19 -2.22 1.02
CA LEU A 141 -0.75 -2.40 1.24
C LEU A 141 -0.19 -3.57 0.40
N ASN A 142 -0.93 -4.67 0.29
CA ASN A 142 -0.54 -5.79 -0.57
C ASN A 142 -0.51 -5.41 -2.06
N GLU A 143 -1.40 -4.53 -2.54
CA GLU A 143 -1.37 -4.03 -3.92
C GLU A 143 -0.12 -3.17 -4.17
N VAL A 144 0.27 -2.34 -3.20
CA VAL A 144 1.52 -1.58 -3.28
C VAL A 144 2.73 -2.52 -3.27
N GLN A 145 2.77 -3.48 -2.34
CA GLN A 145 3.84 -4.48 -2.27
C GLN A 145 3.96 -5.28 -3.56
N ARG A 146 2.82 -5.71 -4.11
CA ARG A 146 2.77 -6.43 -5.39
C ARG A 146 3.40 -5.61 -6.52
N PHE A 147 3.16 -4.30 -6.57
CA PHE A 147 3.78 -3.45 -7.57
C PHE A 147 5.31 -3.54 -7.51
N PHE A 148 5.91 -3.42 -6.33
CA PHE A 148 7.37 -3.48 -6.20
C PHE A 148 7.92 -4.86 -6.56
N ILE A 149 7.24 -5.93 -6.17
CA ILE A 149 7.64 -7.30 -6.48
C ILE A 149 7.48 -7.62 -7.97
N GLU A 150 6.32 -7.33 -8.55
CA GLU A 150 5.98 -7.77 -9.90
C GLU A 150 6.43 -6.80 -10.99
N GLU A 151 6.52 -5.49 -10.72
CA GLU A 151 6.72 -4.49 -11.76
C GLU A 151 8.12 -3.88 -11.78
N THR A 152 8.88 -3.91 -10.68
CA THR A 152 10.28 -3.48 -10.70
C THR A 152 11.21 -4.56 -11.22
N ARG A 153 12.39 -4.19 -11.69
CA ARG A 153 13.32 -5.11 -12.37
C ARG A 153 13.78 -6.26 -11.48
N LEU A 154 14.18 -5.97 -10.25
CA LEU A 154 14.69 -6.98 -9.31
C LEU A 154 13.65 -7.47 -8.30
N GLY A 155 12.44 -6.93 -8.36
CA GLY A 155 11.34 -7.38 -7.52
C GLY A 155 11.57 -7.23 -6.03
N ILE A 156 12.43 -6.28 -5.60
CA ILE A 156 12.74 -6.05 -4.19
C ILE A 156 11.48 -5.54 -3.49
N PRO A 157 11.00 -6.24 -2.45
CA PRO A 157 9.85 -5.79 -1.67
C PRO A 157 10.13 -4.44 -1.01
N VAL A 158 9.11 -3.56 -0.96
CA VAL A 158 9.21 -2.32 -0.20
C VAL A 158 8.94 -2.59 1.29
N ASP A 159 9.66 -1.93 2.18
CA ASP A 159 9.34 -1.95 3.60
C ASP A 159 8.27 -0.92 3.94
N PHE A 160 7.35 -1.26 4.87
CA PHE A 160 6.36 -0.34 5.38
C PHE A 160 6.69 -0.03 6.84
N THR A 161 6.92 1.25 7.10
CA THR A 161 7.21 1.75 8.44
C THR A 161 6.05 2.59 8.97
N ASN A 162 5.96 2.73 10.28
CA ASN A 162 4.99 3.59 10.94
C ASN A 162 5.59 4.10 12.24
N GLU A 163 5.36 5.37 12.56
CA GLU A 163 5.75 5.96 13.82
C GLU A 163 4.77 5.56 14.94
N GLY A 164 5.26 4.81 15.92
CA GLY A 164 4.48 4.41 17.08
C GLY A 164 4.82 5.19 18.37
N ILE A 165 5.17 6.47 18.27
CA ILE A 165 5.70 7.25 19.41
C ILE A 165 4.76 7.27 20.62
N ARG A 166 3.46 7.22 20.40
CA ARG A 166 2.41 7.24 21.45
C ARG A 166 1.43 6.07 21.31
N GLY A 167 1.87 4.98 20.70
CA GLY A 167 1.04 3.89 20.25
C GLY A 167 0.70 4.03 18.77
N VAL A 168 0.40 2.89 18.12
CA VAL A 168 -0.07 2.90 16.74
C VAL A 168 -1.46 3.51 16.73
N GLU A 169 -1.60 4.67 16.11
CA GLU A 169 -2.90 5.27 15.89
C GLU A 169 -3.61 4.46 14.80
N THR A 170 -4.57 3.68 15.24
CA THR A 170 -5.47 2.97 14.34
C THR A 170 -6.78 3.73 14.23
N VAL A 171 -7.35 3.74 13.06
CA VAL A 171 -8.68 4.28 12.79
C VAL A 171 -9.75 3.41 13.49
#